data_f1726561d4bfbe846318ebf57960548d
#
_entry.id   f1726561d4bfbe846318ebf57960548d
#
_cell.length_a   1.000
_cell.length_b   1.000
_cell.length_c   1.000
_cell.angle_alpha   90.00
_cell.angle_beta   90.00
_cell.angle_gamma   90.00
#
_symmetry.space_group_name_H-M   'P 1'
#
loop_
_entity.id
_entity.type
_entity.pdbx_description
1 polymer ?
#
loop_
_entity_poly.entity_id
_entity_poly.type
_entity_poly.pdbx_seq_one_letter_code
_entity_poly.pdbx_strand_id
1 'polypeptide(L)'
;GCRPTFALVALLGIPLFWPQLKALYDRIRQRSIGVWQALRMPMAVLVPAVCIALPLLAYNAARFGSPLDFGNSYQFTVTDMTRFTPAPDTFPLLVAYYLFLPLRFTAEFPFLALSPTPLPSWAYAEEMIGGLFMLSPLLMLSFALPFLRRRLRGSGCWGLMVCGLALGLALLAFDAWEGGLGWRYMIDFAWLLALA
;
A
#
# COMPACT_ATOMS: atom_id res chain seq x y z
N GLY A 1 -0.89 12.23 -10.11
CA GLY A 1 -0.10 12.41 -8.92
C GLY A 1 0.12 11.09 -8.20
N CYS A 2 1.33 10.89 -7.67
CA CYS A 2 1.60 9.72 -6.84
C CYS A 2 0.77 9.81 -5.56
N ARG A 3 0.18 8.70 -5.16
CA ARG A 3 -0.52 8.62 -3.88
C ARG A 3 0.49 8.68 -2.74
N PRO A 4 0.22 9.44 -1.66
CA PRO A 4 1.12 9.54 -0.51
C PRO A 4 1.41 8.17 0.14
N THR A 5 0.46 7.24 0.05
CA THR A 5 0.57 5.85 0.55
C THR A 5 1.74 5.09 -0.05
N PHE A 6 2.15 5.41 -1.29
CA PHE A 6 3.34 4.81 -1.91
C PHE A 6 4.64 5.11 -1.16
N ALA A 7 4.71 6.17 -0.36
CA ALA A 7 5.87 6.44 0.47
C ALA A 7 6.12 5.30 1.50
N LEU A 8 5.07 4.59 1.92
CA LEU A 8 5.16 3.45 2.83
C LEU A 8 5.92 2.26 2.22
N VAL A 9 5.97 2.17 0.88
CA VAL A 9 6.76 1.15 0.17
C VAL A 9 8.25 1.23 0.51
N ALA A 10 8.75 2.41 0.87
CA ALA A 10 10.12 2.58 1.34
C ALA A 10 10.45 1.69 2.56
N LEU A 11 9.44 1.28 3.34
CA LEU A 11 9.63 0.35 4.46
C LEU A 11 10.13 -1.03 4.03
N LEU A 12 9.88 -1.45 2.79
CA LEU A 12 10.45 -2.67 2.21
C LEU A 12 11.99 -2.62 2.12
N GLY A 13 12.56 -1.42 2.08
CA GLY A 13 14.01 -1.22 2.14
C GLY A 13 14.63 -1.77 3.45
N ILE A 14 13.88 -1.79 4.55
CA ILE A 14 14.39 -2.28 5.84
C ILE A 14 14.77 -3.77 5.75
N PRO A 15 13.85 -4.71 5.41
CA PRO A 15 14.21 -6.12 5.29
C PRO A 15 15.15 -6.38 4.10
N LEU A 16 15.05 -5.62 3.01
CA LEU A 16 15.89 -5.77 1.82
C LEU A 16 17.37 -5.47 2.14
N PHE A 17 17.63 -4.40 2.88
CA PHE A 17 18.97 -3.97 3.26
C PHE A 17 19.35 -4.37 4.68
N TRP A 18 18.62 -5.32 5.29
CA TRP A 18 18.84 -5.74 6.67
C TRP A 18 20.28 -6.18 6.96
N PRO A 19 20.93 -7.02 6.11
CA PRO A 19 22.31 -7.42 6.34
C PRO A 19 23.27 -6.24 6.35
N GLN A 20 23.07 -5.27 5.44
CA GLN A 20 23.91 -4.07 5.34
C GLN A 20 23.69 -3.13 6.53
N LEU A 21 22.42 -2.95 6.95
CA LEU A 21 22.08 -2.16 8.12
C LEU A 21 22.66 -2.75 9.40
N LYS A 22 22.58 -4.08 9.55
CA LYS A 22 23.17 -4.78 10.68
C LYS A 22 24.69 -4.64 10.70
N ALA A 23 25.35 -4.86 9.55
CA ALA A 23 26.80 -4.69 9.44
C ALA A 23 27.24 -3.26 9.75
N LEU A 24 26.46 -2.26 9.32
CA LEU A 24 26.70 -0.86 9.64
C LEU A 24 26.58 -0.60 11.15
N TYR A 25 25.49 -1.11 11.76
CA TYR A 25 25.28 -1.00 13.20
C TYR A 25 26.43 -1.62 14.00
N ASP A 26 26.84 -2.84 13.64
CA ASP A 26 27.94 -3.55 14.33
C ASP A 26 29.27 -2.79 14.21
N ARG A 27 29.58 -2.21 13.04
CA ARG A 27 30.76 -1.36 12.83
C ARG A 27 30.76 -0.07 13.69
N ILE A 28 29.57 0.56 13.81
CA ILE A 28 29.39 1.75 14.67
C ILE A 28 29.62 1.35 16.13
N ARG A 29 29.00 0.25 16.57
CA ARG A 29 29.11 -0.25 17.95
C ARG A 29 30.57 -0.60 18.33
N GLN A 30 31.30 -1.20 17.40
CA GLN A 30 32.74 -1.55 17.57
C GLN A 30 33.66 -0.35 17.42
N ARG A 31 33.12 0.84 17.16
CA ARG A 31 33.89 2.06 16.88
C ARG A 31 34.94 1.90 15.77
N SER A 32 34.73 0.95 14.86
CA SER A 32 35.64 0.66 13.75
C SER A 32 35.53 1.66 12.60
N ILE A 33 34.45 2.45 12.57
CA ILE A 33 34.22 3.52 11.59
C ILE A 33 33.81 4.81 12.29
N GLY A 34 34.23 5.94 11.72
CA GLY A 34 33.80 7.25 12.18
C GLY A 34 32.31 7.51 11.87
N VAL A 35 31.66 8.37 12.67
CA VAL A 35 30.27 8.73 12.50
C VAL A 35 29.96 9.24 11.08
N TRP A 36 30.88 10.02 10.50
CA TRP A 36 30.73 10.52 9.13
C TRP A 36 30.72 9.41 8.07
N GLN A 37 31.57 8.39 8.22
CA GLN A 37 31.58 7.25 7.30
C GLN A 37 30.32 6.41 7.45
N ALA A 38 29.78 6.27 8.67
CA ALA A 38 28.56 5.58 8.96
C ALA A 38 27.34 6.27 8.33
N LEU A 39 27.30 7.60 8.35
CA LEU A 39 26.21 8.40 7.83
C LEU A 39 26.21 8.53 6.30
N ARG A 40 27.35 8.33 5.64
CA ARG A 40 27.49 8.54 4.20
C ARG A 40 26.50 7.73 3.38
N MET A 41 26.28 6.45 3.73
CA MET A 41 25.34 5.56 3.01
C MET A 41 23.86 5.98 3.20
N PRO A 42 23.34 6.13 4.43
CA PRO A 42 21.98 6.60 4.61
C PRO A 42 21.76 8.00 4.05
N MET A 43 22.75 8.90 4.11
CA MET A 43 22.65 10.24 3.52
C MET A 43 22.56 10.19 1.99
N ALA A 44 23.26 9.28 1.33
CA ALA A 44 23.16 9.10 -0.12
C ALA A 44 21.73 8.74 -0.59
N VAL A 45 20.94 8.11 0.27
CA VAL A 45 19.51 7.80 -0.01
C VAL A 45 18.60 8.93 0.45
N LEU A 46 18.85 9.51 1.63
CA LEU A 46 17.99 10.54 2.21
C LEU A 46 18.08 11.87 1.45
N VAL A 47 19.27 12.29 1.01
CA VAL A 47 19.44 13.58 0.31
C VAL A 47 18.58 13.67 -0.95
N PRO A 48 18.60 12.71 -1.89
CA PRO A 48 17.70 12.74 -3.06
C PRO A 48 16.23 12.74 -2.66
N ALA A 49 15.83 11.93 -1.65
CA ALA A 49 14.46 11.89 -1.17
C ALA A 49 13.99 13.25 -0.62
N VAL A 50 14.82 13.90 0.19
CA VAL A 50 14.56 15.24 0.73
C VAL A 50 14.52 16.29 -0.37
N CYS A 51 15.44 16.23 -1.35
CA CYS A 51 15.49 17.14 -2.50
C CYS A 51 14.23 17.05 -3.37
N ILE A 52 13.52 15.91 -3.36
CA ILE A 52 12.24 15.74 -4.05
C ILE A 52 11.08 16.15 -3.15
N ALA A 53 11.11 15.74 -1.89
CA ALA A 53 10.00 15.97 -0.95
C ALA A 53 9.83 17.46 -0.61
N LEU A 54 10.92 18.16 -0.33
CA LEU A 54 10.84 19.59 0.07
C LEU A 54 10.21 20.48 -1.00
N PRO A 55 10.60 20.45 -2.29
CA PRO A 55 9.93 21.23 -3.33
C PRO A 55 8.45 20.86 -3.47
N LEU A 56 8.10 19.57 -3.35
CA LEU A 56 6.69 19.12 -3.40
C LEU A 56 5.88 19.70 -2.24
N LEU A 57 6.39 19.63 -1.02
CA LEU A 57 5.74 20.19 0.16
C LEU A 57 5.63 21.72 0.08
N ALA A 58 6.67 22.40 -0.43
CA ALA A 58 6.65 23.84 -0.65
C ALA A 58 5.62 24.24 -1.72
N TYR A 59 5.53 23.46 -2.81
CA TYR A 59 4.52 23.66 -3.85
C TYR A 59 3.11 23.47 -3.31
N ASN A 60 2.87 22.43 -2.51
CA ASN A 60 1.57 22.20 -1.88
C ASN A 60 1.21 23.37 -0.94
N ALA A 61 2.16 23.82 -0.10
CA ALA A 61 1.96 24.95 0.80
C ALA A 61 1.61 26.23 0.04
N ALA A 62 2.31 26.50 -1.06
CA ALA A 62 2.06 27.68 -1.89
C ALA A 62 0.72 27.63 -2.63
N ARG A 63 0.29 26.42 -3.06
CA ARG A 63 -0.94 26.24 -3.84
C ARG A 63 -2.19 26.06 -3.00
N PHE A 64 -2.09 25.33 -1.90
CA PHE A 64 -3.23 24.88 -1.10
C PHE A 64 -3.22 25.45 0.34
N GLY A 65 -2.18 26.21 0.71
CA GLY A 65 -2.03 26.76 2.06
C GLY A 65 -1.51 25.76 3.11
N SER A 66 -1.33 24.49 2.76
CA SER A 66 -0.78 23.45 3.63
C SER A 66 0.20 22.54 2.87
N PRO A 67 1.36 22.20 3.45
CA PRO A 67 2.34 21.32 2.80
C PRO A 67 1.81 19.90 2.62
N LEU A 68 0.86 19.44 3.44
CA LEU A 68 0.28 18.11 3.39
C LEU A 68 -1.07 18.05 2.66
N ASP A 69 -1.55 19.17 2.15
CA ASP A 69 -2.73 19.18 1.28
C ASP A 69 -2.32 18.83 -0.16
N PHE A 70 -2.86 17.75 -0.69
CA PHE A 70 -2.63 17.28 -2.07
C PHE A 70 -3.74 17.68 -3.02
N GLY A 71 -4.57 18.64 -2.62
CA GLY A 71 -5.61 19.23 -3.45
C GLY A 71 -6.93 18.47 -3.46
N ASN A 72 -7.17 17.56 -2.52
CA ASN A 72 -8.42 16.81 -2.43
C ASN A 72 -9.65 17.72 -2.31
N SER A 73 -9.53 18.82 -1.54
CA SER A 73 -10.59 19.82 -1.36
C SER A 73 -10.91 20.64 -2.62
N TYR A 74 -10.05 20.58 -3.64
CA TYR A 74 -10.20 21.31 -4.89
C TYR A 74 -10.61 20.42 -6.07
N GLN A 75 -10.86 19.15 -5.82
CA GLN A 75 -11.30 18.22 -6.87
C GLN A 75 -12.82 18.35 -7.06
N PHE A 76 -13.22 18.62 -8.31
CA PHE A 76 -14.62 18.53 -8.73
C PHE A 76 -14.97 17.06 -8.94
N THR A 77 -15.33 16.38 -7.86
CA THR A 77 -15.84 15.01 -7.91
C THR A 77 -17.35 15.01 -7.77
N VAL A 78 -18.01 13.97 -8.27
CA VAL A 78 -19.47 13.78 -8.10
C VAL A 78 -19.85 13.70 -6.62
N THR A 79 -18.91 13.23 -5.79
CA THR A 79 -19.06 13.11 -4.34
C THR A 79 -18.00 13.96 -3.64
N ASP A 80 -18.41 14.73 -2.63
CA ASP A 80 -17.50 15.50 -1.80
C ASP A 80 -16.70 14.58 -0.86
N MET A 81 -15.51 14.18 -1.30
CA MET A 81 -14.62 13.29 -0.54
C MET A 81 -14.02 13.97 0.70
N THR A 82 -14.13 15.29 0.84
CA THR A 82 -13.67 15.99 2.06
C THR A 82 -14.63 15.79 3.24
N ARG A 83 -15.88 15.39 2.94
CA ARG A 83 -16.92 15.10 3.92
C ARG A 83 -17.17 13.59 4.08
N PHE A 84 -16.33 12.78 3.44
CA PHE A 84 -16.43 11.35 3.61
C PHE A 84 -16.03 10.97 5.05
N THR A 85 -16.98 10.39 5.78
CA THR A 85 -16.75 9.79 7.09
C THR A 85 -16.92 8.28 6.95
N PRO A 86 -15.88 7.48 7.21
CA PRO A 86 -16.00 6.03 7.11
C PRO A 86 -17.07 5.51 8.06
N ALA A 87 -17.94 4.63 7.57
CA ALA A 87 -18.93 3.95 8.39
C ALA A 87 -18.37 2.60 8.85
N PRO A 88 -18.23 2.37 10.17
CA PRO A 88 -17.61 1.14 10.70
C PRO A 88 -18.32 -0.15 10.27
N ASP A 89 -19.62 -0.10 10.02
CA ASP A 89 -20.44 -1.21 9.56
C ASP A 89 -20.17 -1.62 8.10
N THR A 90 -19.67 -0.70 7.27
CA THR A 90 -19.32 -0.97 5.86
C THR A 90 -17.91 -1.53 5.70
N PHE A 91 -16.99 -1.21 6.62
CA PHE A 91 -15.58 -1.56 6.51
C PHE A 91 -15.31 -3.05 6.26
N PRO A 92 -15.85 -4.01 7.04
CA PRO A 92 -15.57 -5.42 6.81
C PRO A 92 -16.09 -5.90 5.46
N LEU A 93 -17.19 -5.31 4.98
CA LEU A 93 -17.77 -5.67 3.70
C LEU A 93 -16.94 -5.12 2.54
N LEU A 94 -16.39 -3.90 2.66
CA LEU A 94 -15.46 -3.32 1.68
C LEU A 94 -14.20 -4.18 1.55
N VAL A 95 -13.61 -4.62 2.66
CA VAL A 95 -12.47 -5.55 2.67
C VAL A 95 -12.84 -6.88 1.99
N ALA A 96 -14.03 -7.42 2.28
CA ALA A 96 -14.51 -8.64 1.65
C ALA A 96 -14.71 -8.47 0.14
N TYR A 97 -15.21 -7.34 -0.32
CA TYR A 97 -15.36 -7.05 -1.76
C TYR A 97 -14.01 -6.88 -2.45
N TYR A 98 -13.06 -6.17 -1.85
CA TYR A 98 -11.71 -6.07 -2.41
C TYR A 98 -11.06 -7.43 -2.63
N LEU A 99 -11.29 -8.38 -1.74
CA LEU A 99 -10.63 -9.69 -1.79
C LEU A 99 -11.46 -10.74 -2.54
N PHE A 100 -12.77 -10.81 -2.29
CA PHE A 100 -13.61 -11.96 -2.61
C PHE A 100 -14.87 -11.63 -3.43
N LEU A 101 -15.03 -10.40 -3.96
CA LEU A 101 -16.20 -10.09 -4.78
C LEU A 101 -16.31 -11.10 -5.93
N PRO A 102 -17.42 -11.86 -6.03
CA PRO A 102 -17.57 -12.89 -7.03
C PRO A 102 -17.63 -12.32 -8.45
N LEU A 103 -17.06 -13.05 -9.41
CA LEU A 103 -17.16 -12.72 -10.82
C LEU A 103 -18.58 -13.00 -11.32
N ARG A 104 -19.12 -12.08 -12.11
CA ARG A 104 -20.42 -12.26 -12.78
C ARG A 104 -20.20 -12.51 -14.27
N PHE A 105 -20.50 -13.72 -14.72
CA PHE A 105 -20.39 -14.09 -16.13
C PHE A 105 -21.66 -13.73 -16.90
N THR A 106 -21.48 -13.28 -18.14
CA THR A 106 -22.57 -12.97 -19.08
C THR A 106 -22.35 -13.72 -20.40
N ALA A 107 -23.42 -13.87 -21.18
CA ALA A 107 -23.35 -14.51 -22.50
C ALA A 107 -22.77 -13.57 -23.58
N GLU A 108 -22.76 -12.26 -23.34
CA GLU A 108 -22.29 -11.23 -24.27
C GLU A 108 -20.85 -10.84 -23.98
N PHE A 109 -20.09 -10.46 -25.02
CA PHE A 109 -18.75 -9.91 -24.88
C PHE A 109 -18.78 -8.64 -24.02
N PRO A 110 -17.86 -8.46 -23.05
CA PRO A 110 -16.63 -9.22 -22.76
C PRO A 110 -16.80 -10.45 -21.85
N PHE A 111 -17.98 -11.03 -21.72
CA PHE A 111 -18.31 -12.23 -20.93
C PHE A 111 -18.24 -12.06 -19.41
N LEU A 112 -17.92 -10.87 -18.95
CA LEU A 112 -17.91 -10.47 -17.54
C LEU A 112 -18.71 -9.17 -17.38
N ALA A 113 -19.57 -9.13 -16.38
CA ALA A 113 -20.31 -7.95 -15.99
C ALA A 113 -19.81 -7.40 -14.65
N LEU A 114 -20.16 -6.16 -14.41
CA LEU A 114 -19.96 -5.52 -13.11
C LEU A 114 -20.77 -6.26 -12.05
N SER A 115 -20.15 -6.54 -10.93
CA SER A 115 -20.79 -7.21 -9.80
C SER A 115 -21.38 -6.18 -8.85
N PRO A 116 -22.61 -6.37 -8.37
CA PRO A 116 -23.22 -5.45 -7.43
C PRO A 116 -22.47 -5.48 -6.08
N THR A 117 -22.31 -4.31 -5.50
CA THR A 117 -21.62 -4.11 -4.21
C THR A 117 -22.55 -3.39 -3.22
N PRO A 118 -23.66 -4.03 -2.78
CA PRO A 118 -24.56 -3.41 -1.81
C PRO A 118 -23.84 -3.15 -0.48
N LEU A 119 -24.04 -1.96 0.07
CA LEU A 119 -23.46 -1.52 1.34
C LEU A 119 -24.58 -1.16 2.33
N PRO A 120 -24.42 -1.46 3.63
CA PRO A 120 -25.42 -1.15 4.66
C PRO A 120 -25.57 0.35 4.90
N SER A 121 -24.48 1.10 4.80
CA SER A 121 -24.43 2.55 4.93
C SER A 121 -23.75 3.16 3.71
N TRP A 122 -23.95 4.45 3.49
CA TRP A 122 -23.32 5.12 2.36
C TRP A 122 -21.80 5.08 2.48
N ALA A 123 -21.14 4.64 1.42
CA ALA A 123 -19.71 4.76 1.21
C ALA A 123 -19.45 4.96 -0.29
N TYR A 124 -18.31 5.55 -0.60
CA TYR A 124 -17.88 5.62 -2.00
C TYR A 124 -17.62 4.19 -2.50
N ALA A 125 -18.32 3.81 -3.56
CA ALA A 125 -18.13 2.50 -4.19
C ALA A 125 -18.22 2.63 -5.72
N GLU A 126 -17.10 2.27 -6.37
CA GLU A 126 -17.09 2.04 -7.81
C GLU A 126 -17.56 0.60 -8.08
N GLU A 127 -18.30 0.42 -9.16
CA GLU A 127 -18.66 -0.92 -9.59
C GLU A 127 -17.43 -1.71 -10.03
N MET A 128 -17.30 -2.95 -9.58
CA MET A 128 -16.14 -3.80 -9.82
C MET A 128 -16.56 -5.08 -10.56
N ILE A 129 -15.65 -5.63 -11.37
CA ILE A 129 -15.87 -6.93 -12.04
C ILE A 129 -15.71 -8.07 -11.04
N GLY A 130 -14.78 -7.95 -10.10
CA GLY A 130 -14.49 -8.99 -9.09
C GLY A 130 -13.43 -8.59 -8.10
N GLY A 131 -13.34 -9.34 -7.02
CA GLY A 131 -12.32 -9.18 -6.00
C GLY A 131 -10.96 -9.76 -6.43
N LEU A 132 -9.91 -9.33 -5.74
CA LEU A 132 -8.52 -9.65 -6.06
C LEU A 132 -8.28 -11.16 -6.19
N PHE A 133 -8.79 -11.96 -5.26
CA PHE A 133 -8.58 -13.42 -5.28
C PHE A 133 -9.46 -14.15 -6.30
N MET A 134 -10.57 -13.54 -6.70
CA MET A 134 -11.38 -14.07 -7.80
C MET A 134 -10.71 -13.83 -9.16
N LEU A 135 -10.04 -12.68 -9.31
CA LEU A 135 -9.29 -12.33 -10.52
C LEU A 135 -7.92 -12.99 -10.56
N SER A 136 -7.28 -13.19 -9.43
CA SER A 136 -5.94 -13.76 -9.30
C SER A 136 -5.84 -14.71 -8.11
N PRO A 137 -6.37 -15.95 -8.23
CA PRO A 137 -6.42 -16.91 -7.10
C PRO A 137 -5.05 -17.24 -6.51
N LEU A 138 -3.98 -17.16 -7.33
CA LEU A 138 -2.61 -17.43 -6.86
C LEU A 138 -2.16 -16.47 -5.74
N LEU A 139 -2.73 -15.28 -5.67
CA LEU A 139 -2.39 -14.32 -4.60
C LEU A 139 -2.85 -14.80 -3.22
N MET A 140 -3.79 -15.75 -3.14
CA MET A 140 -4.16 -16.37 -1.88
C MET A 140 -2.98 -17.14 -1.23
N LEU A 141 -1.98 -17.54 -2.02
CA LEU A 141 -0.78 -18.22 -1.51
C LEU A 141 0.01 -17.33 -0.55
N SER A 142 -0.11 -16.01 -0.63
CA SER A 142 0.50 -15.08 0.33
C SER A 142 0.09 -15.39 1.78
N PHE A 143 -1.12 -15.89 2.00
CA PHE A 143 -1.60 -16.32 3.32
C PHE A 143 -1.03 -17.65 3.80
N ALA A 144 -0.37 -18.42 2.92
CA ALA A 144 0.39 -19.60 3.31
C ALA A 144 1.75 -19.27 3.92
N LEU A 145 2.19 -18.01 3.82
CA LEU A 145 3.50 -17.55 4.28
C LEU A 145 3.81 -17.97 5.74
N PRO A 146 2.91 -17.84 6.74
CA PRO A 146 3.19 -18.27 8.10
C PRO A 146 3.54 -19.75 8.21
N PHE A 147 2.90 -20.61 7.40
CA PHE A 147 3.15 -22.06 7.37
C PHE A 147 4.49 -22.41 6.72
N LEU A 148 4.97 -21.58 5.80
CA LEU A 148 6.25 -21.75 5.11
C LEU A 148 7.44 -21.17 5.88
N ARG A 149 7.21 -20.60 7.06
CA ARG A 149 8.23 -19.93 7.88
C ARG A 149 9.51 -20.75 8.06
N ARG A 150 9.37 -22.05 8.36
CA ARG A 150 10.53 -22.92 8.60
C ARG A 150 11.42 -23.08 7.37
N ARG A 151 10.85 -23.11 6.18
CA ARG A 151 11.56 -23.26 4.90
C ARG A 151 12.19 -21.94 4.44
N LEU A 152 11.50 -20.83 4.65
CA LEU A 152 11.87 -19.53 4.09
C LEU A 152 12.79 -18.69 5.01
N ARG A 153 12.84 -18.97 6.30
CA ARG A 153 13.69 -18.22 7.25
C ARG A 153 15.17 -18.18 6.88
N GLY A 154 15.68 -19.21 6.20
CA GLY A 154 17.06 -19.29 5.74
C GLY A 154 17.34 -18.60 4.40
N SER A 155 16.32 -18.22 3.63
CA SER A 155 16.46 -17.71 2.26
C SER A 155 16.83 -16.22 2.18
N GLY A 156 16.85 -15.48 3.30
CA GLY A 156 17.03 -14.01 3.31
C GLY A 156 15.80 -13.24 2.82
N CYS A 157 14.86 -13.85 2.11
CA CYS A 157 13.66 -13.21 1.57
C CYS A 157 12.51 -13.15 2.59
N TRP A 158 12.56 -13.94 3.67
CA TRP A 158 11.50 -14.03 4.67
C TRP A 158 11.04 -12.67 5.19
N GLY A 159 11.99 -11.82 5.56
CA GLY A 159 11.69 -10.47 6.08
C GLY A 159 10.98 -9.60 5.05
N LEU A 160 11.39 -9.68 3.79
CA LEU A 160 10.78 -8.95 2.68
C LEU A 160 9.33 -9.41 2.44
N MET A 161 9.11 -10.72 2.39
CA MET A 161 7.78 -11.32 2.17
C MET A 161 6.82 -10.97 3.31
N VAL A 162 7.27 -11.09 4.58
CA VAL A 162 6.45 -10.73 5.75
C VAL A 162 6.13 -9.22 5.76
N CYS A 163 7.11 -8.38 5.46
CA CYS A 163 6.91 -6.94 5.38
C CYS A 163 5.95 -6.58 4.23
N GLY A 164 6.09 -7.24 3.08
CA GLY A 164 5.18 -7.10 1.94
C GLY A 164 3.74 -7.46 2.30
N LEU A 165 3.53 -8.63 2.91
CA LEU A 165 2.21 -9.06 3.36
C LEU A 165 1.60 -8.09 4.38
N ALA A 166 2.37 -7.71 5.41
CA ALA A 166 1.89 -6.78 6.45
C ALA A 166 1.53 -5.41 5.87
N LEU A 167 2.37 -4.88 4.99
CA LEU A 167 2.15 -3.60 4.33
C LEU A 167 0.97 -3.67 3.35
N GLY A 168 0.83 -4.76 2.59
CA GLY A 168 -0.30 -4.99 1.70
C GLY A 168 -1.63 -5.03 2.45
N LEU A 169 -1.69 -5.75 3.58
CA LEU A 169 -2.89 -5.78 4.42
C LEU A 169 -3.19 -4.42 5.08
N ALA A 170 -2.15 -3.70 5.49
CA ALA A 170 -2.32 -2.35 6.05
C ALA A 170 -2.87 -1.36 5.00
N LEU A 171 -2.36 -1.40 3.76
CA LEU A 171 -2.86 -0.56 2.67
C LEU A 171 -4.29 -0.96 2.25
N LEU A 172 -4.59 -2.26 2.17
CA LEU A 172 -5.96 -2.74 1.95
C LEU A 172 -6.93 -2.17 3.00
N ALA A 173 -6.55 -2.24 4.28
CA ALA A 173 -7.37 -1.71 5.36
C ALA A 173 -7.51 -0.18 5.30
N PHE A 174 -6.43 0.51 4.97
CA PHE A 174 -6.43 1.96 4.80
C PHE A 174 -7.32 2.40 3.63
N ASP A 175 -7.18 1.76 2.46
CA ASP A 175 -7.98 2.08 1.28
C ASP A 175 -9.47 1.78 1.50
N ALA A 176 -9.78 0.66 2.16
CA ALA A 176 -11.17 0.33 2.51
C ALA A 176 -11.77 1.32 3.52
N TRP A 177 -10.96 1.86 4.43
CA TRP A 177 -11.42 2.82 5.44
C TRP A 177 -11.57 4.23 4.88
N GLU A 178 -10.52 4.75 4.22
CA GLU A 178 -10.44 6.15 3.78
C GLU A 178 -10.92 6.37 2.33
N GLY A 179 -10.74 5.36 1.47
CA GLY A 179 -11.02 5.45 0.04
C GLY A 179 -12.37 4.88 -0.39
N GLY A 180 -12.98 4.02 0.41
CA GLY A 180 -14.13 3.24 0.01
C GLY A 180 -13.76 2.10 -0.93
N LEU A 181 -14.59 1.79 -1.95
CA LEU A 181 -14.36 0.72 -2.90
C LEU A 181 -14.01 1.28 -4.29
N GLY A 182 -12.84 0.91 -4.81
CA GLY A 182 -12.45 1.35 -6.15
C GLY A 182 -11.36 0.48 -6.76
N TRP A 183 -11.47 0.21 -8.07
CA TRP A 183 -10.52 -0.60 -8.83
C TRP A 183 -9.08 -0.17 -8.68
N ARG A 184 -8.85 1.12 -8.79
CA ARG A 184 -7.52 1.72 -8.75
C ARG A 184 -6.83 1.57 -7.39
N TYR A 185 -7.59 1.36 -6.31
CA TYR A 185 -7.01 1.11 -4.99
C TYR A 185 -6.46 -0.30 -4.85
N MET A 186 -7.01 -1.28 -5.60
CA MET A 186 -6.47 -2.65 -5.59
C MET A 186 -4.99 -2.70 -6.00
N ILE A 187 -4.55 -1.79 -6.88
CA ILE A 187 -3.15 -1.73 -7.33
C ILE A 187 -2.21 -1.39 -6.17
N ASP A 188 -2.66 -0.64 -5.16
CA ASP A 188 -1.81 -0.17 -4.07
C ASP A 188 -1.33 -1.33 -3.19
N PHE A 189 -2.13 -2.38 -3.03
CA PHE A 189 -1.81 -3.53 -2.17
C PHE A 189 -1.64 -4.87 -2.92
N ALA A 190 -2.21 -5.04 -4.12
CA ALA A 190 -2.19 -6.33 -4.82
C ALA A 190 -0.77 -6.83 -5.11
N TRP A 191 0.13 -5.96 -5.58
CA TRP A 191 1.51 -6.33 -5.86
C TRP A 191 2.32 -6.67 -4.60
N LEU A 192 1.97 -6.10 -3.44
CA LEU A 192 2.57 -6.44 -2.15
C LEU A 192 2.18 -7.84 -1.70
N LEU A 193 0.92 -8.25 -1.97
CA LEU A 193 0.48 -9.62 -1.76
C LEU A 193 1.15 -10.59 -2.75
N ALA A 194 1.44 -10.14 -3.97
CA ALA A 194 2.18 -10.93 -4.95
C ALA A 194 3.66 -11.10 -4.58
N LEU A 195 4.24 -10.16 -3.81
CA LEU A 195 5.60 -10.23 -3.31
C LEU A 195 5.73 -11.21 -2.14
N ALA A 196 4.64 -11.44 -1.42
CA ALA A 196 4.59 -12.29 -0.24
C ALA A 196 4.42 -13.77 -0.59
#